data_670ba478bdf7f88089fc6253294eb135
#
_entry.id   670ba478bdf7f88089fc6253294eb135
#
_cell.length_a   1.000
_cell.length_b   1.000
_cell.length_c   1.000
_cell.angle_alpha   90.00
_cell.angle_beta   90.00
_cell.angle_gamma   90.00
#
_symmetry.space_group_name_H-M   'P 1'
#
loop_
_entity.id
_entity.type
_entity.pdbx_description
1 polymer ?
#
loop_
_entity_poly.entity_id
_entity_poly.type
_entity_poly.pdbx_seq_one_letter_code
_entity_poly.pdbx_strand_id
1 'polypeptide(L)'
;MGYRTGTYLTGRKPNMNIIPDIAPNISSDGAQTPAKAPVAEKATTIDTGANIGKDAELNIDDLSLFRNAPSGLSFKKFRKRLIKNTRQALDDFSMLPTQEETAAGKRPRWLVGISGGKDSYCLLAILMELQWRGLLPVDLLACNLDQGQPNFPKHILPEFLEKHGIAHRIEYQDTYSVVIDKISENSTYCALCSRLRRGHLYRVAREEGCDALILGHHREDLLETFFLNFFHGARLASMSPKLINDAGDVMVMRPLVYCAEDDLEKFATALEFPIIPCDLCGSQDGLQRNVMKQMIHDIETKMPGRKDRMIKALGNI
;
A
#
# COMPACT_ATOMS: atom_id res chain seq x y z
N MET A 1 43.53 29.92 1.45
CA MET A 1 42.88 28.81 2.17
C MET A 1 41.88 28.20 1.24
N GLY A 2 42.22 27.05 0.65
CA GLY A 2 41.46 26.46 -0.44
C GLY A 2 40.34 25.57 0.08
N TYR A 3 39.14 25.77 -0.41
CA TYR A 3 38.00 24.84 -0.25
C TYR A 3 38.15 23.71 -1.27
N ARG A 4 38.34 22.49 -0.76
CA ARG A 4 38.31 21.27 -1.59
C ARG A 4 36.85 20.97 -1.96
N THR A 5 36.58 20.89 -3.24
CA THR A 5 35.37 20.36 -3.82
C THR A 5 35.33 18.85 -3.61
N GLY A 6 34.40 18.39 -2.74
CA GLY A 6 34.13 16.98 -2.55
C GLY A 6 33.27 16.43 -3.69
N THR A 7 33.80 15.47 -4.41
CA THR A 7 33.12 14.64 -5.40
C THR A 7 31.99 13.85 -4.72
N TYR A 8 30.76 14.07 -5.16
CA TYR A 8 29.61 13.26 -4.77
C TYR A 8 29.73 11.86 -5.38
N LEU A 9 29.90 10.86 -4.51
CA LEU A 9 29.85 9.45 -4.89
C LEU A 9 28.41 9.10 -5.31
N THR A 10 28.23 8.89 -6.60
CA THR A 10 27.04 8.29 -7.21
C THR A 10 27.00 6.80 -6.87
N GLY A 11 25.83 6.30 -6.40
CA GLY A 11 25.49 4.90 -6.55
C GLY A 11 25.65 3.99 -5.32
N ARG A 12 25.05 4.35 -4.15
CA ARG A 12 24.64 3.32 -3.18
C ARG A 12 23.13 3.22 -3.17
N LYS A 13 22.59 2.03 -3.53
CA LYS A 13 21.21 1.67 -3.30
C LYS A 13 20.94 1.73 -1.79
N PRO A 14 19.81 2.25 -1.32
CA PRO A 14 19.49 2.28 0.10
C PRO A 14 19.43 0.84 0.64
N ASN A 15 20.27 0.55 1.63
CA ASN A 15 20.31 -0.75 2.31
C ASN A 15 19.47 -0.62 3.58
N MET A 16 18.17 -0.90 3.50
CA MET A 16 17.34 -1.05 4.69
C MET A 16 17.57 -2.45 5.26
N ASN A 17 18.19 -2.54 6.44
CA ASN A 17 18.36 -3.80 7.16
C ASN A 17 17.00 -4.45 7.39
N ILE A 18 16.82 -5.63 6.80
CA ILE A 18 15.63 -6.46 6.90
C ILE A 18 15.61 -7.06 8.30
N ILE A 19 14.73 -6.58 9.16
CA ILE A 19 14.37 -7.28 10.40
C ILE A 19 13.15 -8.12 10.07
N PRO A 20 13.18 -9.46 10.23
CA PRO A 20 12.01 -10.30 10.04
C PRO A 20 10.89 -9.88 11.01
N ASP A 21 9.65 -9.92 10.54
CA ASP A 21 8.45 -9.81 11.38
C ASP A 21 8.42 -11.03 12.31
N ILE A 22 8.99 -10.91 13.52
CA ILE A 22 9.02 -12.02 14.49
C ILE A 22 7.59 -12.29 14.96
N ALA A 23 6.98 -13.31 14.39
CA ALA A 23 5.74 -13.88 14.87
C ALA A 23 6.06 -15.05 15.81
N PRO A 24 5.44 -15.16 17.02
CA PRO A 24 5.48 -16.39 17.76
C PRO A 24 4.69 -17.47 17.01
N ASN A 25 5.28 -18.66 16.88
CA ASN A 25 4.65 -19.87 16.35
C ASN A 25 3.36 -20.17 17.12
N ILE A 26 2.22 -20.08 16.46
CA ILE A 26 0.96 -20.65 16.94
C ILE A 26 0.67 -21.83 16.01
N SER A 27 0.72 -23.05 16.56
CA SER A 27 0.35 -24.29 15.88
C SER A 27 -1.07 -24.20 15.32
N SER A 28 -1.19 -24.60 14.06
CA SER A 28 -2.44 -24.68 13.32
C SER A 28 -3.19 -25.95 13.66
N ASP A 29 -3.98 -25.95 14.73
CA ASP A 29 -4.94 -27.01 14.98
C ASP A 29 -6.36 -26.45 15.03
N GLY A 30 -7.18 -26.89 14.07
CA GLY A 30 -8.64 -26.94 14.20
C GLY A 30 -9.46 -25.74 13.67
N ALA A 31 -9.19 -25.21 12.49
CA ALA A 31 -10.16 -24.35 11.81
C ALA A 31 -10.93 -25.15 10.74
N GLN A 32 -12.21 -25.44 11.01
CA GLN A 32 -13.14 -25.93 10.00
C GLN A 32 -13.25 -24.91 8.86
N THR A 33 -13.05 -25.37 7.64
CA THR A 33 -13.14 -24.58 6.39
C THR A 33 -14.60 -24.13 6.19
N PRO A 34 -14.95 -22.85 6.25
CA PRO A 34 -16.28 -22.41 5.85
C PRO A 34 -16.40 -22.51 4.32
N ALA A 35 -17.61 -22.77 3.85
CA ALA A 35 -17.96 -22.95 2.46
C ALA A 35 -17.46 -21.78 1.59
N LYS A 36 -16.82 -22.10 0.46
CA LYS A 36 -16.40 -21.16 -0.56
C LYS A 36 -17.56 -20.27 -0.98
N ALA A 37 -17.47 -18.97 -0.71
CA ALA A 37 -18.33 -18.01 -1.38
C ALA A 37 -18.07 -18.06 -2.90
N PRO A 38 -19.11 -17.88 -3.76
CA PRO A 38 -18.92 -17.96 -5.19
C PRO A 38 -17.89 -16.90 -5.64
N VAL A 39 -16.84 -17.38 -6.28
CA VAL A 39 -15.90 -16.53 -7.01
C VAL A 39 -16.71 -15.83 -8.08
N ALA A 40 -16.73 -14.49 -8.08
CA ALA A 40 -17.33 -13.73 -9.17
C ALA A 40 -16.59 -14.11 -10.47
N GLU A 41 -17.25 -14.93 -11.29
CA GLU A 41 -16.74 -15.36 -12.58
C GLU A 41 -16.79 -14.17 -13.54
N LYS A 42 -15.64 -13.89 -14.14
CA LYS A 42 -15.26 -12.91 -15.14
C LYS A 42 -14.54 -11.69 -14.58
N ALA A 43 -13.24 -11.89 -14.27
CA ALA A 43 -12.29 -10.81 -14.43
C ALA A 43 -12.33 -10.36 -15.89
N THR A 44 -12.97 -9.24 -16.16
CA THR A 44 -12.79 -8.54 -17.44
C THR A 44 -11.37 -8.02 -17.42
N THR A 45 -10.47 -8.80 -18.02
CA THR A 45 -9.11 -8.34 -18.32
C THR A 45 -9.31 -7.09 -19.17
N ILE A 46 -8.93 -5.93 -18.68
CA ILE A 46 -8.77 -4.78 -19.54
C ILE A 46 -7.65 -5.21 -20.48
N ASP A 47 -8.00 -5.51 -21.71
CA ASP A 47 -7.03 -5.82 -22.77
C ASP A 47 -6.23 -4.56 -23.05
N THR A 48 -5.16 -4.35 -22.25
CA THR A 48 -4.17 -3.30 -22.48
C THR A 48 -3.10 -3.75 -23.51
N GLY A 49 -3.33 -4.89 -24.16
CA GLY A 49 -2.50 -5.41 -25.26
C GLY A 49 -2.68 -4.68 -26.60
N ALA A 50 -3.49 -3.63 -26.65
CA ALA A 50 -3.50 -2.73 -27.80
C ALA A 50 -2.13 -2.06 -27.89
N ASN A 51 -1.40 -2.39 -28.96
CA ASN A 51 -0.23 -1.69 -29.46
C ASN A 51 -0.64 -0.23 -29.74
N ILE A 52 -0.69 0.61 -28.67
CA ILE A 52 -0.97 2.03 -28.83
C ILE A 52 0.26 2.61 -29.51
N GLY A 53 0.12 2.96 -30.77
CA GLY A 53 1.17 3.60 -31.56
C GLY A 53 1.75 4.78 -30.76
N LYS A 54 3.05 5.00 -30.89
CA LYS A 54 3.84 5.97 -30.11
C LYS A 54 3.35 7.43 -30.18
N ASP A 55 2.33 7.73 -30.99
CA ASP A 55 1.87 9.08 -31.34
C ASP A 55 0.43 9.40 -30.90
N ALA A 56 -0.26 8.51 -30.18
CA ALA A 56 -1.55 8.84 -29.60
C ALA A 56 -1.34 9.62 -28.29
N GLU A 57 -1.81 10.87 -28.22
CA GLU A 57 -1.91 11.61 -26.95
C GLU A 57 -2.80 10.81 -26.00
N LEU A 58 -2.18 10.16 -25.02
CA LEU A 58 -2.87 9.40 -23.97
C LEU A 58 -3.69 10.36 -23.12
N ASN A 59 -5.03 10.28 -23.24
CA ASN A 59 -5.94 11.05 -22.38
C ASN A 59 -6.25 10.25 -21.11
N ILE A 60 -5.91 10.78 -19.95
CA ILE A 60 -6.17 10.14 -18.65
C ILE A 60 -7.67 9.93 -18.39
N ASP A 61 -8.53 10.69 -19.03
CA ASP A 61 -9.99 10.57 -18.91
C ASP A 61 -10.51 9.24 -19.50
N ASP A 62 -9.68 8.53 -20.29
CA ASP A 62 -9.96 7.17 -20.76
C ASP A 62 -10.00 6.17 -19.60
N LEU A 63 -9.26 6.44 -18.50
CA LEU A 63 -9.41 5.68 -17.27
C LEU A 63 -10.67 6.14 -16.52
N SER A 64 -11.60 5.23 -16.32
CA SER A 64 -12.89 5.49 -15.66
C SER A 64 -12.76 6.19 -14.30
N LEU A 65 -11.69 5.90 -13.55
CA LEU A 65 -11.37 6.52 -12.26
C LEU A 65 -11.06 8.03 -12.37
N PHE A 66 -10.61 8.50 -13.52
CA PHE A 66 -10.18 9.89 -13.74
C PHE A 66 -11.15 10.71 -14.58
N ARG A 67 -12.24 10.11 -15.06
CA ARG A 67 -13.20 10.76 -15.97
C ARG A 67 -13.76 12.08 -15.43
N ASN A 68 -13.94 12.18 -14.13
CA ASN A 68 -14.46 13.38 -13.46
C ASN A 68 -13.36 14.12 -12.68
N ALA A 69 -12.09 13.80 -12.91
CA ALA A 69 -10.99 14.43 -12.20
C ALA A 69 -10.91 15.93 -12.51
N PRO A 70 -10.57 16.78 -11.52
CA PRO A 70 -10.42 18.21 -11.77
C PRO A 70 -9.33 18.51 -12.80
N SER A 71 -9.61 19.38 -13.76
CA SER A 71 -8.64 19.81 -14.78
C SER A 71 -7.64 20.87 -14.30
N GLY A 72 -7.81 21.36 -13.04
CA GLY A 72 -7.04 22.45 -12.46
C GLY A 72 -5.53 22.17 -12.29
N LEU A 73 -4.71 23.23 -12.35
CA LEU A 73 -3.26 23.13 -12.19
C LEU A 73 -2.84 22.52 -10.84
N SER A 74 -3.61 22.76 -9.78
CA SER A 74 -3.32 22.21 -8.45
C SER A 74 -3.42 20.68 -8.47
N PHE A 75 -4.50 20.11 -9.02
CA PHE A 75 -4.67 18.66 -9.18
C PHE A 75 -3.52 18.05 -10.00
N LYS A 76 -3.21 18.65 -11.14
CA LYS A 76 -2.11 18.19 -12.01
C LYS A 76 -0.75 18.17 -11.27
N LYS A 77 -0.49 19.17 -10.39
CA LYS A 77 0.78 19.25 -9.65
C LYS A 77 0.93 18.13 -8.62
N PHE A 78 -0.05 17.90 -7.73
CA PHE A 78 0.09 16.86 -6.70
C PHE A 78 -0.03 15.45 -7.31
N ARG A 79 -0.89 15.23 -8.30
CA ARG A 79 -0.92 13.97 -9.07
C ARG A 79 0.45 13.66 -9.69
N LYS A 80 1.09 14.64 -10.33
CA LYS A 80 2.44 14.47 -10.91
C LYS A 80 3.48 14.11 -9.84
N ARG A 81 3.39 14.70 -8.63
CA ARG A 81 4.28 14.33 -7.52
C ARG A 81 4.04 12.90 -7.05
N LEU A 82 2.79 12.49 -6.86
CA LEU A 82 2.44 11.13 -6.45
C LEU A 82 2.97 10.10 -7.45
N ILE A 83 2.72 10.29 -8.74
CA ILE A 83 3.23 9.41 -9.80
C ILE A 83 4.76 9.36 -9.78
N LYS A 84 5.44 10.52 -9.68
CA LYS A 84 6.90 10.59 -9.62
C LYS A 84 7.45 9.85 -8.42
N ASN A 85 6.89 10.09 -7.22
CA ASN A 85 7.38 9.52 -5.97
C ASN A 85 7.12 8.00 -5.92
N THR A 86 5.97 7.54 -6.43
CA THR A 86 5.68 6.11 -6.56
C THR A 86 6.65 5.44 -7.52
N ARG A 87 6.89 6.02 -8.70
CA ARG A 87 7.89 5.48 -9.63
C ARG A 87 9.29 5.41 -9.02
N GLN A 88 9.69 6.47 -8.34
CA GLN A 88 10.98 6.47 -7.64
C GLN A 88 11.08 5.32 -6.63
N ALA A 89 10.03 5.06 -5.85
CA ALA A 89 10.01 3.94 -4.92
C ALA A 89 10.07 2.57 -5.64
N LEU A 90 9.33 2.41 -6.75
CA LEU A 90 9.38 1.21 -7.57
C LEU A 90 10.79 0.92 -8.09
N ASP A 91 11.50 1.96 -8.53
CA ASP A 91 12.86 1.86 -9.06
C ASP A 91 13.90 1.64 -7.93
N ASP A 92 13.90 2.48 -6.88
CA ASP A 92 14.88 2.45 -5.80
C ASP A 92 14.87 1.09 -5.04
N PHE A 93 13.69 0.51 -4.87
CA PHE A 93 13.53 -0.77 -4.17
C PHE A 93 13.39 -1.97 -5.12
N SER A 94 13.65 -1.80 -6.42
CA SER A 94 13.59 -2.87 -7.42
C SER A 94 12.28 -3.66 -7.35
N MET A 95 11.15 -2.95 -7.32
CA MET A 95 9.82 -3.56 -7.22
C MET A 95 9.27 -4.00 -8.58
N LEU A 96 9.75 -3.41 -9.67
CA LEU A 96 9.32 -3.76 -11.03
C LEU A 96 9.86 -5.13 -11.45
N PRO A 97 9.14 -5.84 -12.35
CA PRO A 97 9.68 -7.03 -12.99
C PRO A 97 10.96 -6.72 -13.74
N THR A 98 11.85 -7.69 -13.82
CA THR A 98 13.12 -7.53 -14.54
C THR A 98 12.89 -7.38 -16.05
N GLN A 99 13.90 -6.86 -16.76
CA GLN A 99 13.83 -6.79 -18.23
C GLN A 99 13.73 -8.18 -18.87
N GLU A 100 14.37 -9.18 -18.27
CA GLU A 100 14.31 -10.58 -18.74
C GLU A 100 12.91 -11.15 -18.60
N GLU A 101 12.25 -10.95 -17.45
CA GLU A 101 10.87 -11.39 -17.23
C GLU A 101 9.92 -10.70 -18.20
N THR A 102 10.07 -9.39 -18.41
CA THR A 102 9.26 -8.61 -19.34
C THR A 102 9.50 -9.05 -20.80
N ALA A 103 10.74 -9.28 -21.19
CA ALA A 103 11.10 -9.77 -22.53
C ALA A 103 10.56 -11.20 -22.80
N ALA A 104 10.48 -12.03 -21.78
CA ALA A 104 9.85 -13.35 -21.83
C ALA A 104 8.31 -13.31 -21.88
N GLY A 105 7.70 -12.12 -21.90
CA GLY A 105 6.26 -11.93 -21.90
C GLY A 105 5.60 -12.25 -20.54
N LYS A 106 6.38 -12.41 -19.46
CA LYS A 106 5.85 -12.66 -18.13
C LYS A 106 5.25 -11.36 -17.59
N ARG A 107 3.98 -11.42 -17.20
CA ARG A 107 3.28 -10.35 -16.47
C ARG A 107 3.00 -10.81 -15.04
N PRO A 108 3.82 -10.41 -14.05
CA PRO A 108 3.55 -10.73 -12.67
C PRO A 108 2.17 -10.22 -12.24
N ARG A 109 1.48 -10.98 -11.40
CA ARG A 109 0.17 -10.59 -10.86
C ARG A 109 0.35 -10.03 -9.45
N TRP A 110 -0.15 -8.82 -9.21
CA TRP A 110 -0.05 -8.13 -7.93
C TRP A 110 -1.39 -8.07 -7.22
N LEU A 111 -1.44 -8.56 -5.98
CA LEU A 111 -2.60 -8.41 -5.10
C LEU A 111 -2.54 -7.04 -4.42
N VAL A 112 -3.46 -6.13 -4.76
CA VAL A 112 -3.55 -4.80 -4.15
C VAL A 112 -4.52 -4.84 -2.99
N GLY A 113 -4.03 -4.70 -1.75
CA GLY A 113 -4.86 -4.68 -0.54
C GLY A 113 -5.69 -3.40 -0.45
N ILE A 114 -7.02 -3.52 -0.55
CA ILE A 114 -7.96 -2.40 -0.47
C ILE A 114 -8.72 -2.48 0.85
N SER A 115 -8.46 -1.53 1.75
CA SER A 115 -9.14 -1.46 3.05
C SER A 115 -10.41 -0.59 3.04
N GLY A 116 -10.65 0.16 1.96
CA GLY A 116 -11.66 1.20 1.91
C GLY A 116 -11.18 2.56 2.43
N GLY A 117 -9.98 2.65 3.01
CA GLY A 117 -9.36 3.91 3.40
C GLY A 117 -8.73 4.66 2.22
N LYS A 118 -8.57 5.99 2.36
CA LYS A 118 -8.05 6.90 1.33
C LYS A 118 -6.77 6.41 0.65
N ASP A 119 -5.82 5.89 1.43
CA ASP A 119 -4.49 5.51 0.94
C ASP A 119 -4.55 4.28 0.02
N SER A 120 -5.44 3.34 0.33
CA SER A 120 -5.64 2.14 -0.50
C SER A 120 -6.31 2.46 -1.83
N TYR A 121 -7.28 3.39 -1.87
CA TYR A 121 -7.85 3.89 -3.12
C TYR A 121 -6.82 4.67 -3.94
N CYS A 122 -6.03 5.55 -3.29
CA CYS A 122 -4.96 6.28 -3.96
C CYS A 122 -3.92 5.33 -4.55
N LEU A 123 -3.50 4.30 -3.81
CA LEU A 123 -2.59 3.27 -4.30
C LEU A 123 -3.13 2.63 -5.58
N LEU A 124 -4.36 2.13 -5.55
CA LEU A 124 -4.99 1.48 -6.69
C LEU A 124 -5.03 2.40 -7.91
N ALA A 125 -5.51 3.65 -7.75
CA ALA A 125 -5.60 4.62 -8.83
C ALA A 125 -4.24 4.97 -9.44
N ILE A 126 -3.21 5.15 -8.61
CA ILE A 126 -1.84 5.44 -9.06
C ILE A 126 -1.26 4.26 -9.83
N LEU A 127 -1.44 3.02 -9.34
CA LEU A 127 -0.96 1.82 -10.02
C LEU A 127 -1.68 1.61 -11.36
N MET A 128 -2.99 1.82 -11.42
CA MET A 128 -3.76 1.76 -12.65
C MET A 128 -3.31 2.82 -13.67
N GLU A 129 -3.01 4.05 -13.22
CA GLU A 129 -2.45 5.08 -14.09
C GLU A 129 -1.07 4.68 -14.63
N LEU A 130 -0.20 4.13 -13.79
CA LEU A 130 1.12 3.64 -14.22
C LEU A 130 1.00 2.48 -15.22
N GLN A 131 0.07 1.54 -14.99
CA GLN A 131 -0.22 0.44 -15.90
C GLN A 131 -0.74 0.95 -17.25
N TRP A 132 -1.71 1.86 -17.23
CA TRP A 132 -2.28 2.48 -18.42
C TRP A 132 -1.24 3.25 -19.25
N ARG A 133 -0.26 3.88 -18.58
CA ARG A 133 0.89 4.53 -19.24
C ARG A 133 1.94 3.55 -19.79
N GLY A 134 1.78 2.25 -19.60
CA GLY A 134 2.80 1.25 -19.96
C GLY A 134 4.05 1.29 -19.08
N LEU A 135 3.97 1.93 -17.91
CA LEU A 135 5.09 2.08 -16.96
C LEU A 135 5.09 1.01 -15.86
N LEU A 136 4.06 0.19 -15.79
CA LEU A 136 3.88 -0.88 -14.82
C LEU A 136 3.39 -2.15 -15.53
N PRO A 137 4.29 -3.02 -15.99
CA PRO A 137 3.95 -4.21 -16.78
C PRO A 137 3.54 -5.39 -15.87
N VAL A 138 2.48 -5.22 -15.07
CA VAL A 138 1.94 -6.23 -14.15
C VAL A 138 0.42 -6.31 -14.27
N ASP A 139 -0.18 -7.42 -13.84
CA ASP A 139 -1.62 -7.54 -13.72
C ASP A 139 -2.05 -7.20 -12.29
N LEU A 140 -3.08 -6.36 -12.13
CA LEU A 140 -3.57 -5.92 -10.82
C LEU A 140 -4.84 -6.69 -10.45
N LEU A 141 -4.87 -7.22 -9.22
CA LEU A 141 -6.06 -7.79 -8.58
C LEU A 141 -6.30 -7.05 -7.26
N ALA A 142 -7.38 -6.30 -7.17
CA ALA A 142 -7.78 -5.65 -5.91
C ALA A 142 -8.33 -6.70 -4.94
N CYS A 143 -7.94 -6.65 -3.66
CA CYS A 143 -8.48 -7.55 -2.64
C CYS A 143 -8.90 -6.78 -1.40
N ASN A 144 -10.15 -6.94 -1.01
CA ASN A 144 -10.64 -6.50 0.29
C ASN A 144 -10.85 -7.70 1.21
N LEU A 145 -10.41 -7.57 2.46
CA LEU A 145 -10.76 -8.48 3.53
C LEU A 145 -11.84 -7.85 4.41
N ASP A 146 -13.09 -8.31 4.28
CA ASP A 146 -14.17 -8.05 5.23
C ASP A 146 -13.91 -8.86 6.50
N GLN A 147 -13.64 -8.18 7.59
CA GLN A 147 -13.26 -8.77 8.87
C GLN A 147 -14.47 -9.08 9.78
N GLY A 148 -15.70 -8.87 9.30
CA GLY A 148 -16.92 -9.04 10.10
C GLY A 148 -17.13 -7.92 11.12
N GLN A 149 -16.53 -6.75 10.93
CA GLN A 149 -16.72 -5.59 11.82
C GLN A 149 -18.18 -5.14 11.82
N PRO A 150 -18.75 -4.78 12.99
CA PRO A 150 -20.09 -4.22 13.06
C PRO A 150 -20.22 -2.99 12.18
N ASN A 151 -21.33 -2.88 11.46
CA ASN A 151 -21.66 -1.76 10.59
C ASN A 151 -20.69 -1.51 9.42
N PHE A 152 -19.85 -2.49 9.07
CA PHE A 152 -19.00 -2.37 7.88
C PHE A 152 -19.88 -2.33 6.61
N PRO A 153 -19.76 -1.27 5.77
CA PRO A 153 -20.61 -1.10 4.60
C PRO A 153 -20.12 -1.99 3.45
N LYS A 154 -20.52 -3.27 3.47
CA LYS A 154 -20.04 -4.34 2.57
C LYS A 154 -20.26 -4.06 1.08
N HIS A 155 -21.21 -3.20 0.73
CA HIS A 155 -21.57 -2.89 -0.67
C HIS A 155 -20.66 -1.86 -1.32
N ILE A 156 -20.04 -0.93 -0.56
CA ILE A 156 -19.32 0.22 -1.11
C ILE A 156 -18.14 -0.23 -2.00
N LEU A 157 -17.30 -1.13 -1.49
CA LEU A 157 -16.10 -1.56 -2.23
C LEU A 157 -16.43 -2.38 -3.48
N PRO A 158 -17.30 -3.43 -3.42
CA PRO A 158 -17.68 -4.15 -4.62
C PRO A 158 -18.29 -3.24 -5.69
N GLU A 159 -19.28 -2.40 -5.32
CA GLU A 159 -19.91 -1.47 -6.26
C GLU A 159 -18.91 -0.52 -6.92
N PHE A 160 -17.95 0.01 -6.15
CA PHE A 160 -16.90 0.87 -6.67
C PHE A 160 -16.00 0.12 -7.66
N LEU A 161 -15.54 -1.08 -7.31
CA LEU A 161 -14.63 -1.87 -8.14
C LEU A 161 -15.30 -2.34 -9.42
N GLU A 162 -16.57 -2.79 -9.35
CA GLU A 162 -17.38 -3.18 -10.49
C GLU A 162 -17.65 -2.00 -11.42
N LYS A 163 -18.06 -0.85 -10.88
CA LYS A 163 -18.31 0.38 -11.64
C LYS A 163 -17.11 0.79 -12.49
N HIS A 164 -15.91 0.56 -12.00
CA HIS A 164 -14.67 0.92 -12.70
C HIS A 164 -14.04 -0.24 -13.47
N GLY A 165 -14.69 -1.41 -13.53
CA GLY A 165 -14.19 -2.59 -14.25
C GLY A 165 -12.90 -3.15 -13.68
N ILE A 166 -12.69 -3.01 -12.38
CA ILE A 166 -11.44 -3.42 -11.70
C ILE A 166 -11.56 -4.89 -11.29
N ALA A 167 -10.61 -5.73 -11.72
CA ALA A 167 -10.52 -7.10 -11.27
C ALA A 167 -10.34 -7.15 -9.74
N HIS A 168 -11.22 -7.86 -9.05
CA HIS A 168 -11.21 -7.86 -7.59
C HIS A 168 -11.68 -9.17 -6.96
N ARG A 169 -11.29 -9.35 -5.70
CA ARG A 169 -11.78 -10.41 -4.81
C ARG A 169 -12.18 -9.79 -3.47
N ILE A 170 -13.39 -10.08 -3.00
CA ILE A 170 -13.82 -9.78 -1.65
C ILE A 170 -13.71 -11.06 -0.83
N GLU A 171 -12.86 -11.03 0.18
CA GLU A 171 -12.65 -12.16 1.09
C GLU A 171 -13.34 -11.86 2.43
N TYR A 172 -14.17 -12.77 2.88
CA TYR A 172 -14.82 -12.68 4.20
C TYR A 172 -14.11 -13.57 5.22
N GLN A 173 -13.70 -12.98 6.34
CA GLN A 173 -13.17 -13.72 7.48
C GLN A 173 -13.54 -13.01 8.76
N ASP A 174 -14.27 -13.66 9.65
CA ASP A 174 -14.62 -13.10 10.96
C ASP A 174 -13.37 -13.06 11.87
N THR A 175 -12.46 -12.15 11.54
CA THR A 175 -11.28 -11.89 12.39
C THR A 175 -11.62 -10.94 13.52
N TYR A 176 -12.72 -10.18 13.42
CA TYR A 176 -13.15 -9.26 14.45
C TYR A 176 -13.52 -10.00 15.74
N SER A 177 -14.39 -11.01 15.67
CA SER A 177 -14.76 -11.83 16.83
C SER A 177 -13.54 -12.52 17.45
N VAL A 178 -12.64 -13.06 16.61
CA VAL A 178 -11.39 -13.69 17.09
C VAL A 178 -10.51 -12.71 17.87
N VAL A 179 -10.44 -11.46 17.42
CA VAL A 179 -9.66 -10.43 18.11
C VAL A 179 -10.32 -10.04 19.42
N ILE A 180 -11.64 -9.83 19.44
CA ILE A 180 -12.40 -9.53 20.69
C ILE A 180 -12.19 -10.61 21.73
N ASP A 181 -12.29 -11.88 21.35
CA ASP A 181 -12.19 -13.02 22.29
C ASP A 181 -10.75 -13.22 22.83
N LYS A 182 -9.73 -12.84 22.07
CA LYS A 182 -8.32 -13.12 22.43
C LYS A 182 -7.56 -11.91 22.98
N ILE A 183 -8.17 -10.74 23.05
CA ILE A 183 -7.52 -9.58 23.68
C ILE A 183 -7.40 -9.83 25.18
N SER A 184 -6.16 -10.00 25.66
CA SER A 184 -5.84 -9.85 27.07
C SER A 184 -5.73 -8.37 27.43
N GLU A 185 -5.97 -8.02 28.71
CA GLU A 185 -5.98 -6.64 29.22
C GLU A 185 -4.72 -5.81 28.89
N ASN A 186 -3.63 -6.46 28.43
CA ASN A 186 -2.33 -5.83 28.12
C ASN A 186 -1.91 -5.94 26.65
N SER A 187 -2.77 -6.43 25.73
CA SER A 187 -2.41 -6.57 24.31
C SER A 187 -3.15 -5.56 23.45
N THR A 188 -2.45 -5.04 22.40
CA THR A 188 -3.05 -4.06 21.52
C THR A 188 -3.94 -4.71 20.47
N TYR A 189 -5.18 -4.26 20.37
CA TYR A 189 -6.18 -4.70 19.39
C TYR A 189 -5.65 -4.68 17.96
N CYS A 190 -5.03 -3.55 17.56
CA CYS A 190 -4.56 -3.34 16.20
C CYS A 190 -3.41 -4.28 15.80
N ALA A 191 -2.56 -4.70 16.74
CA ALA A 191 -1.45 -5.60 16.43
C ALA A 191 -1.94 -6.99 16.02
N LEU A 192 -2.88 -7.58 16.76
CA LEU A 192 -3.47 -8.89 16.44
C LEU A 192 -4.31 -8.82 15.15
N CYS A 193 -5.16 -7.79 15.03
CA CYS A 193 -6.00 -7.55 13.86
C CYS A 193 -5.15 -7.43 12.58
N SER A 194 -4.08 -6.63 12.60
CA SER A 194 -3.22 -6.45 11.42
C SER A 194 -2.45 -7.73 11.05
N ARG A 195 -2.07 -8.55 12.04
CA ARG A 195 -1.42 -9.85 11.82
C ARG A 195 -2.37 -10.83 11.13
N LEU A 196 -3.59 -10.99 11.66
CA LEU A 196 -4.61 -11.86 11.07
C LEU A 196 -4.95 -11.43 9.65
N ARG A 197 -5.17 -10.12 9.43
CA ARG A 197 -5.44 -9.57 8.11
C ARG A 197 -4.33 -9.89 7.11
N ARG A 198 -3.06 -9.72 7.48
CA ARG A 198 -1.93 -10.07 6.61
C ARG A 198 -1.90 -11.55 6.29
N GLY A 199 -2.12 -12.42 7.28
CA GLY A 199 -2.18 -13.87 7.06
C GLY A 199 -3.23 -14.28 6.02
N HIS A 200 -4.42 -13.68 6.07
CA HIS A 200 -5.47 -13.94 5.09
C HIS A 200 -5.11 -13.39 3.70
N LEU A 201 -4.54 -12.18 3.62
CA LEU A 201 -4.08 -11.62 2.34
C LEU A 201 -2.97 -12.47 1.70
N TYR A 202 -2.04 -13.03 2.49
CA TYR A 202 -1.04 -13.97 1.97
C TYR A 202 -1.68 -15.25 1.43
N ARG A 203 -2.69 -15.79 2.11
CA ARG A 203 -3.45 -16.94 1.62
C ARG A 203 -4.12 -16.62 0.28
N VAL A 204 -4.83 -15.49 0.19
CA VAL A 204 -5.47 -15.05 -1.06
C VAL A 204 -4.43 -14.84 -2.17
N ALA A 205 -3.26 -14.25 -1.87
CA ALA A 205 -2.20 -14.07 -2.85
C ALA A 205 -1.73 -15.42 -3.45
N ARG A 206 -1.59 -16.44 -2.61
CA ARG A 206 -1.24 -17.81 -3.08
C ARG A 206 -2.34 -18.43 -3.93
N GLU A 207 -3.59 -18.36 -3.47
CA GLU A 207 -4.75 -18.91 -4.17
C GLU A 207 -4.96 -18.28 -5.55
N GLU A 208 -4.67 -17.00 -5.69
CA GLU A 208 -4.80 -16.22 -6.94
C GLU A 208 -3.53 -16.22 -7.80
N GLY A 209 -2.47 -16.91 -7.35
CA GLY A 209 -1.20 -16.93 -8.06
C GLY A 209 -0.52 -15.58 -8.17
N CYS A 210 -0.68 -14.73 -7.15
CA CYS A 210 -0.07 -13.39 -7.13
C CYS A 210 1.39 -13.47 -6.66
N ASP A 211 2.28 -12.80 -7.38
CA ASP A 211 3.72 -12.73 -7.05
C ASP A 211 3.99 -11.77 -5.87
N ALA A 212 3.11 -10.80 -5.65
CA ALA A 212 3.29 -9.80 -4.60
C ALA A 212 1.97 -9.32 -4.00
N LEU A 213 2.03 -8.94 -2.71
CA LEU A 213 1.00 -8.18 -1.98
C LEU A 213 1.43 -6.72 -1.89
N ILE A 214 0.58 -5.81 -2.40
CA ILE A 214 0.85 -4.37 -2.45
C ILE A 214 0.00 -3.65 -1.41
N LEU A 215 0.64 -2.84 -0.57
CA LEU A 215 0.00 -2.14 0.55
C LEU A 215 0.19 -0.63 0.44
N GLY A 216 -0.84 0.12 0.83
CA GLY A 216 -0.94 1.58 0.72
C GLY A 216 -0.22 2.38 1.82
N HIS A 217 0.82 1.81 2.46
CA HIS A 217 1.60 2.57 3.46
C HIS A 217 2.40 3.67 2.77
N HIS A 218 2.34 4.87 3.34
CA HIS A 218 2.95 6.07 2.77
C HIS A 218 4.07 6.63 3.67
N ARG A 219 4.65 7.77 3.28
CA ARG A 219 5.81 8.38 3.93
C ARG A 219 5.63 8.55 5.45
N GLU A 220 4.49 9.09 5.87
CA GLU A 220 4.21 9.35 7.28
C GLU A 220 4.09 8.06 8.09
N ASP A 221 3.53 6.98 7.53
CA ASP A 221 3.47 5.67 8.20
C ASP A 221 4.86 5.12 8.56
N LEU A 222 5.83 5.30 7.66
CA LEU A 222 7.20 4.88 7.91
C LEU A 222 7.84 5.70 9.04
N LEU A 223 7.63 7.02 9.03
CA LEU A 223 8.15 7.92 10.07
C LEU A 223 7.50 7.62 11.42
N GLU A 224 6.18 7.48 11.47
CA GLU A 224 5.45 7.12 12.69
C GLU A 224 5.94 5.79 13.25
N THR A 225 6.09 4.76 12.39
CA THR A 225 6.61 3.45 12.80
C THR A 225 8.03 3.54 13.30
N PHE A 226 8.89 4.33 12.66
CA PHE A 226 10.25 4.56 13.15
C PHE A 226 10.25 5.17 14.55
N PHE A 227 9.49 6.24 14.78
CA PHE A 227 9.45 6.88 16.08
C PHE A 227 8.79 6.02 17.16
N LEU A 228 7.77 5.23 16.81
CA LEU A 228 7.21 4.23 17.72
C LEU A 228 8.26 3.19 18.14
N ASN A 229 9.02 2.65 17.18
CA ASN A 229 10.09 1.71 17.47
C ASN A 229 11.22 2.37 18.29
N PHE A 230 11.58 3.60 17.97
CA PHE A 230 12.64 4.35 18.64
C PHE A 230 12.29 4.65 20.11
N PHE A 231 11.09 5.19 20.36
CA PHE A 231 10.70 5.61 21.72
C PHE A 231 10.17 4.48 22.58
N HIS A 232 9.47 3.51 22.00
CA HIS A 232 8.82 2.45 22.77
C HIS A 232 9.44 1.07 22.56
N GLY A 233 10.08 0.84 21.41
CA GLY A 233 10.67 -0.47 21.07
C GLY A 233 12.17 -0.56 21.26
N ALA A 234 12.86 0.53 21.63
CA ALA A 234 14.31 0.63 21.70
C ALA A 234 15.02 0.12 20.42
N ARG A 235 14.44 0.40 19.25
CA ARG A 235 14.88 -0.11 17.95
C ARG A 235 15.03 1.02 16.93
N LEU A 236 16.13 1.00 16.17
CA LEU A 236 16.32 1.85 15.00
C LEU A 236 15.80 1.11 13.76
N ALA A 237 14.48 1.04 13.62
CA ALA A 237 13.82 0.30 12.55
C ALA A 237 12.50 0.95 12.13
N SER A 238 12.15 0.79 10.86
CA SER A 238 10.85 1.19 10.31
C SER A 238 10.25 0.07 9.46
N MET A 239 9.11 0.33 8.80
CA MET A 239 8.54 -0.57 7.83
C MET A 239 9.44 -0.68 6.60
N SER A 240 9.78 -1.91 6.20
CA SER A 240 10.52 -2.13 4.95
C SER A 240 9.65 -1.82 3.74
N PRO A 241 10.13 -1.03 2.76
CA PRO A 241 9.41 -0.78 1.50
C PRO A 241 9.13 -2.04 0.68
N LYS A 242 10.06 -3.00 0.74
CA LYS A 242 9.96 -4.31 0.09
C LYS A 242 10.53 -5.37 1.00
N LEU A 243 9.78 -6.45 1.24
CA LEU A 243 10.23 -7.61 2.00
C LEU A 243 9.52 -8.86 1.49
N ILE A 244 10.14 -10.01 1.72
CA ILE A 244 9.44 -11.28 1.57
C ILE A 244 8.78 -11.65 2.91
N ASN A 245 7.60 -12.26 2.88
CA ASN A 245 6.93 -12.72 4.10
C ASN A 245 7.73 -13.82 4.81
N ASP A 246 7.35 -14.16 6.05
CA ASP A 246 8.07 -15.15 6.87
C ASP A 246 8.09 -16.55 6.24
N ALA A 247 7.10 -16.88 5.41
CA ALA A 247 7.07 -18.15 4.67
C ALA A 247 8.00 -18.17 3.44
N GLY A 248 8.54 -17.02 3.04
CA GLY A 248 9.48 -16.91 1.93
C GLY A 248 8.85 -17.01 0.53
N ASP A 249 7.52 -16.84 0.41
CA ASP A 249 6.78 -17.13 -0.81
C ASP A 249 5.95 -15.97 -1.38
N VAL A 250 5.67 -14.94 -0.58
CA VAL A 250 4.91 -13.75 -1.03
C VAL A 250 5.73 -12.49 -0.78
N MET A 251 6.02 -11.75 -1.85
CA MET A 251 6.66 -10.45 -1.73
C MET A 251 5.64 -9.41 -1.24
N VAL A 252 6.02 -8.60 -0.25
CA VAL A 252 5.22 -7.46 0.23
C VAL A 252 5.89 -6.17 -0.23
N MET A 253 5.13 -5.29 -0.87
CA MET A 253 5.66 -4.04 -1.40
C MET A 253 4.80 -2.85 -0.97
N ARG A 254 5.44 -1.69 -0.78
CA ARG A 254 4.81 -0.43 -0.35
C ARG A 254 5.25 0.71 -1.27
N PRO A 255 4.64 0.83 -2.46
CA PRO A 255 5.10 1.80 -3.48
C PRO A 255 4.89 3.26 -3.09
N LEU A 256 4.03 3.57 -2.09
CA LEU A 256 3.74 4.94 -1.67
C LEU A 256 4.72 5.48 -0.61
N VAL A 257 5.80 4.78 -0.28
CA VAL A 257 6.72 5.16 0.82
C VAL A 257 7.35 6.55 0.69
N TYR A 258 7.38 7.13 -0.50
CA TYR A 258 7.84 8.51 -0.73
C TYR A 258 6.68 9.50 -0.93
N CYS A 259 5.44 9.04 -0.94
CA CYS A 259 4.27 9.89 -1.12
C CYS A 259 3.88 10.55 0.21
N ALA A 260 3.63 11.85 0.17
CA ALA A 260 3.16 12.62 1.31
C ALA A 260 1.67 12.33 1.58
N GLU A 261 1.29 12.16 2.84
CA GLU A 261 -0.11 11.96 3.24
C GLU A 261 -1.00 13.11 2.75
N ASP A 262 -0.55 14.36 2.88
CA ASP A 262 -1.29 15.55 2.42
C ASP A 262 -1.62 15.52 0.91
N ASP A 263 -0.72 14.98 0.10
CA ASP A 263 -0.96 14.83 -1.34
C ASP A 263 -1.95 13.70 -1.63
N LEU A 264 -1.89 12.60 -0.87
CA LEU A 264 -2.84 11.48 -0.96
C LEU A 264 -4.25 11.93 -0.54
N GLU A 265 -4.37 12.71 0.53
CA GLU A 265 -5.65 13.26 0.99
C GLU A 265 -6.30 14.17 -0.05
N LYS A 266 -5.51 15.11 -0.62
CA LYS A 266 -5.98 15.96 -1.72
C LYS A 266 -6.38 15.17 -2.95
N PHE A 267 -5.64 14.11 -3.26
CA PHE A 267 -5.91 13.24 -4.39
C PHE A 267 -7.20 12.43 -4.19
N ALA A 268 -7.37 11.84 -3.01
CA ALA A 268 -8.57 11.09 -2.65
C ALA A 268 -9.83 11.97 -2.68
N THR A 269 -9.73 13.18 -2.10
CA THR A 269 -10.82 14.17 -2.10
C THR A 269 -11.18 14.60 -3.52
N ALA A 270 -10.17 14.88 -4.35
CA ALA A 270 -10.36 15.34 -5.73
C ALA A 270 -10.99 14.27 -6.65
N LEU A 271 -10.79 12.99 -6.35
CA LEU A 271 -11.39 11.87 -7.09
C LEU A 271 -12.66 11.34 -6.43
N GLU A 272 -13.11 11.96 -5.34
CA GLU A 272 -14.36 11.63 -4.63
C GLU A 272 -14.47 10.13 -4.28
N PHE A 273 -13.36 9.53 -3.78
CA PHE A 273 -13.38 8.13 -3.40
C PHE A 273 -14.38 7.87 -2.26
N PRO A 274 -15.12 6.76 -2.31
CA PRO A 274 -16.09 6.40 -1.27
C PRO A 274 -15.38 5.82 -0.05
N ILE A 275 -14.74 6.71 0.74
CA ILE A 275 -13.89 6.33 1.88
C ILE A 275 -14.75 5.72 2.99
N ILE A 276 -14.35 4.54 3.45
CA ILE A 276 -14.93 3.86 4.62
C ILE A 276 -14.13 4.30 5.86
N PRO A 277 -14.79 4.87 6.88
CA PRO A 277 -14.10 5.27 8.11
C PRO A 277 -13.40 4.10 8.82
N CYS A 278 -12.23 4.35 9.43
CA CYS A 278 -11.43 3.33 10.10
C CYS A 278 -11.76 3.15 11.61
N ASP A 279 -12.75 3.85 12.13
CA ASP A 279 -13.12 3.89 13.55
C ASP A 279 -14.17 2.85 13.96
N LEU A 280 -14.57 1.98 13.05
CA LEU A 280 -15.63 0.98 13.26
C LEU A 280 -15.31 -0.04 14.37
N CYS A 281 -14.04 -0.23 14.74
CA CYS A 281 -13.62 -1.17 15.77
C CYS A 281 -13.50 -0.56 17.17
N GLY A 282 -13.67 0.76 17.34
CA GLY A 282 -13.60 1.43 18.65
C GLY A 282 -12.25 1.34 19.37
N SER A 283 -11.17 0.94 18.68
CA SER A 283 -9.88 0.73 19.34
C SER A 283 -9.19 2.06 19.67
N GLN A 284 -8.57 2.14 20.88
CA GLN A 284 -7.81 3.29 21.34
C GLN A 284 -6.32 3.24 20.97
N ASP A 285 -5.88 2.23 20.23
CA ASP A 285 -4.46 2.03 19.86
C ASP A 285 -3.88 3.16 18.99
N GLY A 286 -4.74 4.05 18.48
CA GLY A 286 -4.33 5.26 17.77
C GLY A 286 -3.62 6.31 18.64
N LEU A 287 -3.69 6.23 19.98
CA LEU A 287 -3.20 7.32 20.84
C LEU A 287 -1.69 7.53 20.69
N GLN A 288 -0.88 6.48 20.81
CA GLN A 288 0.59 6.59 20.65
C GLN A 288 0.98 6.99 19.22
N ARG A 289 0.30 6.42 18.22
CA ARG A 289 0.52 6.78 16.82
C ARG A 289 0.14 8.24 16.56
N ASN A 290 -0.97 8.71 17.12
CA ASN A 290 -1.39 10.11 17.03
C ASN A 290 -0.39 11.06 17.66
N VAL A 291 0.22 10.67 18.80
CA VAL A 291 1.30 11.45 19.43
C VAL A 291 2.50 11.56 18.50
N MET A 292 2.92 10.46 17.87
CA MET A 292 4.03 10.48 16.89
C MET A 292 3.68 11.34 15.67
N LYS A 293 2.47 11.21 15.16
CA LYS A 293 1.96 12.03 14.04
C LYS A 293 2.02 13.51 14.36
N GLN A 294 1.54 13.89 15.54
CA GLN A 294 1.57 15.28 15.99
C GLN A 294 3.00 15.81 16.16
N MET A 295 3.89 15.02 16.77
CA MET A 295 5.30 15.37 16.92
C MET A 295 5.97 15.62 15.56
N ILE A 296 5.75 14.72 14.59
CA ILE A 296 6.30 14.86 13.23
C ILE A 296 5.73 16.11 12.55
N HIS A 297 4.44 16.39 12.73
CA HIS A 297 3.79 17.59 12.21
C HIS A 297 4.40 18.86 12.81
N ASP A 298 4.61 18.90 14.12
CA ASP A 298 5.20 20.06 14.81
C ASP A 298 6.65 20.32 14.37
N ILE A 299 7.43 19.26 14.16
CA ILE A 299 8.80 19.35 13.61
C ILE A 299 8.75 19.94 12.19
N GLU A 300 7.87 19.45 11.33
CA GLU A 300 7.74 19.93 9.94
C GLU A 300 7.29 21.40 9.90
N THR A 301 6.36 21.80 10.79
CA THR A 301 5.87 23.18 10.91
C THR A 301 6.98 24.14 11.32
N LYS A 302 7.79 23.74 12.33
CA LYS A 302 8.92 24.56 12.82
C LYS A 302 10.11 24.58 11.87
N MET A 303 10.30 23.48 11.16
CA MET A 303 11.46 23.26 10.28
C MET A 303 11.02 22.58 8.97
N PRO A 304 10.47 23.32 8.00
CA PRO A 304 9.96 22.74 6.76
C PRO A 304 10.99 21.85 6.00
N GLY A 305 10.51 20.78 5.38
CA GLY A 305 11.33 19.80 4.64
C GLY A 305 12.03 18.76 5.51
N ARG A 306 11.68 18.65 6.80
CA ARG A 306 12.30 17.64 7.69
C ARG A 306 11.74 16.25 7.46
N LYS A 307 10.46 16.09 7.12
CA LYS A 307 9.89 14.79 6.74
C LYS A 307 10.69 14.13 5.60
N ASP A 308 11.03 14.89 4.56
CA ASP A 308 11.83 14.37 3.43
C ASP A 308 13.26 13.98 3.83
N ARG A 309 13.86 14.75 4.77
CA ARG A 309 15.19 14.41 5.29
C ARG A 309 15.18 13.17 6.17
N MET A 310 14.13 13.02 7.00
CA MET A 310 13.95 11.83 7.84
C MET A 310 13.80 10.56 7.01
N ILE A 311 12.98 10.59 5.95
CA ILE A 311 12.83 9.45 5.03
C ILE A 311 14.16 9.08 4.36
N LYS A 312 14.95 10.08 3.93
CA LYS A 312 16.28 9.82 3.37
C LYS A 312 17.22 9.21 4.40
N ALA A 313 17.14 9.65 5.67
CA ALA A 313 17.94 9.07 6.75
C ALA A 313 17.58 7.61 7.03
N LEU A 314 16.28 7.26 6.96
CA LEU A 314 15.82 5.87 7.10
C LEU A 314 16.40 4.94 6.02
N GLY A 315 16.75 5.45 4.84
CA GLY A 315 17.42 4.69 3.80
C GLY A 315 18.88 4.30 4.14
N ASN A 316 19.42 4.80 5.25
CA ASN A 316 20.78 4.49 5.72
C ASN A 316 20.80 3.56 6.95
N ILE A 317 19.65 3.15 7.44
CA ILE A 317 19.48 2.17 8.53
C ILE A 317 19.12 0.83 7.91
#